data_d36834f3719abebb17224976634ff632
#
_entry.id   d36834f3719abebb17224976634ff632
#
_cell.length_a   1.000
_cell.length_b   1.000
_cell.length_c   1.000
_cell.angle_alpha   90.00
_cell.angle_beta   90.00
_cell.angle_gamma   90.00
#
_symmetry.space_group_name_H-M   'P 1'
#
loop_
_entity.id
_entity.type
_entity.pdbx_description
1 polymer ?
#
loop_
_entity_poly.entity_id
_entity_poly.type
_entity_poly.pdbx_seq_one_letter_code
_entity_poly.pdbx_strand_id
1 'polypeptide(L)'
;MILAVSDLQKLPSPARAYRGRFAPSPTGPLHAGSLVAALGSWLDARAHQGQWLLRIEDVDTPRSVFGAAQQIEAQLLACGLQWDEEPMWQSKRQESYQKAFNQLIEEGQLYPCNCSRQTIAKTLEALGIETERHQDLVYPGSCRGKLGRKNEEPSTAWRIALPKHCAIEFEDRALGYQIQNLNQEVGDFVLRRSDGLFTYQLAVVVDDAEQGITHVVRGKDLLSNTARQIYLQKVLHYPTPEYLHLPLVLDEFGEKLSKQTLANAIDTSTPADALNALEQAANHLGLQEIAKQAHQSIGEFLSAATVAWKKKYY
;
A
#
# COMPACT_ATOMS: atom_id res chain seq x y z
N MET A 1 0.78 -47.95 -25.24
CA MET A 1 1.98 -47.28 -24.73
C MET A 1 1.67 -45.77 -24.74
N ILE A 2 1.13 -45.27 -23.61
CA ILE A 2 0.69 -43.89 -23.47
C ILE A 2 1.87 -43.13 -22.89
N LEU A 3 2.46 -42.24 -23.69
CA LEU A 3 3.51 -41.33 -23.23
C LEU A 3 2.89 -40.28 -22.29
N ALA A 4 3.41 -40.25 -21.09
CA ALA A 4 3.09 -39.25 -20.08
C ALA A 4 3.56 -37.85 -20.56
N VAL A 5 2.62 -36.89 -20.60
CA VAL A 5 2.90 -35.46 -20.81
C VAL A 5 3.25 -34.86 -19.44
N SER A 6 4.47 -35.10 -18.97
CA SER A 6 5.09 -34.40 -17.86
C SER A 6 6.44 -33.92 -18.35
N ASP A 7 6.57 -32.64 -18.58
CA ASP A 7 7.78 -31.81 -18.61
C ASP A 7 7.70 -30.70 -19.67
N LEU A 8 6.61 -29.90 -19.58
CA LEU A 8 6.71 -28.52 -20.02
C LEU A 8 7.40 -27.75 -18.89
N GLN A 9 8.73 -27.78 -18.89
CA GLN A 9 9.54 -26.84 -18.15
C GLN A 9 9.02 -25.43 -18.50
N LYS A 10 8.37 -24.76 -17.53
CA LYS A 10 8.07 -23.32 -17.63
C LYS A 10 9.40 -22.63 -17.89
N LEU A 11 9.63 -22.21 -19.12
CA LEU A 11 10.69 -21.24 -19.41
C LEU A 11 10.47 -20.06 -18.46
N PRO A 12 11.50 -19.60 -17.73
CA PRO A 12 11.37 -18.43 -16.88
C PRO A 12 10.93 -17.29 -17.80
N SER A 13 9.76 -16.71 -17.51
CA SER A 13 9.33 -15.46 -18.14
C SER A 13 10.47 -14.45 -17.93
N PRO A 14 10.88 -13.66 -18.94
CA PRO A 14 11.93 -12.68 -18.75
C PRO A 14 11.61 -11.85 -17.52
N ALA A 15 12.54 -11.79 -16.57
CA ALA A 15 12.37 -11.07 -15.33
C ALA A 15 11.90 -9.65 -15.68
N ARG A 16 10.70 -9.27 -15.23
CA ARG A 16 10.20 -7.91 -15.45
C ARG A 16 11.18 -6.94 -14.80
N ALA A 17 11.56 -5.90 -15.51
CA ALA A 17 12.41 -4.85 -14.96
C ALA A 17 11.76 -4.32 -13.67
N TYR A 18 12.57 -4.08 -12.63
CA TYR A 18 12.08 -3.57 -11.35
C TYR A 18 11.38 -2.22 -11.54
N ARG A 19 10.14 -2.13 -11.07
CA ARG A 19 9.38 -0.88 -10.92
C ARG A 19 8.81 -0.82 -9.52
N GLY A 20 9.31 0.09 -8.71
CA GLY A 20 8.81 0.40 -7.38
C GLY A 20 8.11 1.75 -7.34
N ARG A 21 7.48 2.07 -6.20
CA ARG A 21 6.83 3.38 -6.02
C ARG A 21 6.82 3.81 -4.57
N PHE A 22 6.83 5.12 -4.36
CA PHE A 22 6.42 5.78 -3.14
C PHE A 22 5.05 6.43 -3.37
N ALA A 23 4.11 6.18 -2.48
CA ALA A 23 2.71 6.54 -2.68
C ALA A 23 2.12 7.27 -1.45
N PRO A 24 2.54 8.53 -1.20
CA PRO A 24 2.07 9.29 -0.06
C PRO A 24 0.68 9.89 -0.27
N SER A 25 -0.15 9.87 0.80
CA SER A 25 -1.36 10.69 0.85
C SER A 25 -0.99 12.14 1.22
N PRO A 26 -1.46 13.17 0.47
CA PRO A 26 -1.10 14.57 0.68
C PRO A 26 -1.89 15.19 1.83
N THR A 27 -1.76 14.65 3.04
CA THR A 27 -2.44 15.11 4.27
C THR A 27 -1.56 16.00 5.14
N GLY A 28 -0.41 16.45 4.62
CA GLY A 28 0.60 17.30 5.24
C GLY A 28 2.01 16.90 4.79
N PRO A 29 3.07 17.54 5.32
CA PRO A 29 4.46 17.27 4.99
C PRO A 29 4.88 15.84 5.33
N LEU A 30 6.05 15.42 4.84
CA LEU A 30 6.67 14.16 5.27
C LEU A 30 7.07 14.25 6.75
N HIS A 31 6.84 13.17 7.46
CA HIS A 31 7.36 12.92 8.81
C HIS A 31 8.39 11.78 8.77
N ALA A 32 9.07 11.50 9.87
CA ALA A 32 10.12 10.49 9.93
C ALA A 32 9.67 9.12 9.37
N GLY A 33 8.46 8.64 9.72
CA GLY A 33 7.95 7.36 9.21
C GLY A 33 7.71 7.36 7.70
N SER A 34 7.24 8.47 7.12
CA SER A 34 7.08 8.58 5.66
C SER A 34 8.42 8.68 4.94
N LEU A 35 9.42 9.36 5.53
CA LEU A 35 10.78 9.38 4.97
C LEU A 35 11.42 7.98 5.00
N VAL A 36 11.23 7.20 6.06
CA VAL A 36 11.68 5.79 6.12
C VAL A 36 11.09 4.98 4.97
N ALA A 37 9.79 5.13 4.69
CA ALA A 37 9.14 4.43 3.58
C ALA A 37 9.63 4.93 2.21
N ALA A 38 9.83 6.24 2.05
CA ALA A 38 10.39 6.83 0.82
C ALA A 38 11.82 6.35 0.57
N LEU A 39 12.70 6.46 1.57
CA LEU A 39 14.09 6.04 1.47
C LEU A 39 14.19 4.54 1.19
N GLY A 40 13.48 3.69 1.95
CA GLY A 40 13.52 2.24 1.77
C GLY A 40 13.05 1.81 0.39
N SER A 41 11.95 2.38 -0.14
CA SER A 41 11.46 2.07 -1.49
C SER A 41 12.39 2.60 -2.59
N TRP A 42 13.02 3.75 -2.38
CA TRP A 42 14.01 4.30 -3.31
C TRP A 42 15.28 3.46 -3.35
N LEU A 43 15.83 3.10 -2.19
CA LEU A 43 17.01 2.24 -2.08
C LEU A 43 16.78 0.88 -2.74
N ASP A 44 15.60 0.28 -2.55
CA ASP A 44 15.24 -0.98 -3.16
C ASP A 44 15.22 -0.88 -4.69
N ALA A 45 14.63 0.17 -5.24
CA ALA A 45 14.61 0.42 -6.68
C ALA A 45 16.04 0.62 -7.24
N ARG A 46 16.86 1.42 -6.57
CA ARG A 46 18.24 1.70 -7.02
C ARG A 46 19.15 0.48 -6.89
N ALA A 47 18.99 -0.33 -5.84
CA ALA A 47 19.72 -1.58 -5.68
C ALA A 47 19.44 -2.59 -6.81
N HIS A 48 18.22 -2.57 -7.36
CA HIS A 48 17.81 -3.38 -8.52
C HIS A 48 18.11 -2.71 -9.87
N GLN A 49 18.71 -1.52 -9.89
CA GLN A 49 18.87 -0.70 -11.11
C GLN A 49 17.54 -0.44 -11.83
N GLY A 50 16.47 -0.36 -11.06
CA GLY A 50 15.11 -0.20 -11.54
C GLY A 50 14.59 1.23 -11.45
N GLN A 51 13.30 1.38 -11.76
CA GLN A 51 12.59 2.65 -11.70
C GLN A 51 11.88 2.82 -10.36
N TRP A 52 11.85 4.05 -9.87
CA TRP A 52 11.13 4.47 -8.69
C TRP A 52 10.16 5.58 -9.03
N LEU A 53 8.87 5.32 -8.83
CA LEU A 53 7.79 6.23 -9.22
C LEU A 53 7.22 6.96 -8.01
N LEU A 54 6.69 8.15 -8.23
CA LEU A 54 5.92 8.90 -7.25
C LEU A 54 4.44 8.86 -7.61
N ARG A 55 3.57 8.51 -6.64
CA ARG A 55 2.12 8.56 -6.81
C ARG A 55 1.49 9.32 -5.64
N ILE A 56 0.79 10.40 -5.93
CA ILE A 56 0.06 11.17 -4.93
C ILE A 56 -1.32 10.53 -4.72
N GLU A 57 -1.53 9.96 -3.52
CA GLU A 57 -2.77 9.26 -3.16
C GLU A 57 -3.81 10.24 -2.57
N ASP A 58 -4.39 11.05 -3.45
CA ASP A 58 -5.38 12.09 -3.17
C ASP A 58 -6.81 11.68 -3.56
N VAL A 59 -7.09 10.37 -3.66
CA VAL A 59 -8.44 9.85 -3.97
C VAL A 59 -9.48 10.28 -2.93
N ASP A 60 -9.09 10.37 -1.66
CA ASP A 60 -9.91 10.90 -0.57
C ASP A 60 -9.71 12.43 -0.46
N THR A 61 -10.30 13.14 -1.41
CA THR A 61 -10.15 14.59 -1.53
C THR A 61 -10.47 15.38 -0.24
N PRO A 62 -11.47 15.02 0.59
CA PRO A 62 -11.74 15.71 1.86
C PRO A 62 -10.59 15.70 2.87
N ARG A 63 -9.68 14.71 2.80
CA ARG A 63 -8.51 14.63 3.68
C ARG A 63 -7.24 15.23 3.09
N SER A 64 -7.27 15.60 1.82
CA SER A 64 -6.13 16.23 1.15
C SER A 64 -5.97 17.68 1.59
N VAL A 65 -4.74 18.08 1.93
CA VAL A 65 -4.39 19.44 2.34
C VAL A 65 -3.79 20.17 1.14
N PHE A 66 -4.30 21.37 0.88
CA PHE A 66 -3.78 22.20 -0.22
C PHE A 66 -2.28 22.47 -0.02
N GLY A 67 -1.49 22.29 -1.08
CA GLY A 67 -0.03 22.50 -1.06
C GLY A 67 0.78 21.36 -0.45
N ALA A 68 0.15 20.36 0.19
CA ALA A 68 0.89 19.27 0.84
C ALA A 68 1.65 18.39 -0.16
N ALA A 69 1.09 18.13 -1.33
CA ALA A 69 1.77 17.33 -2.35
C ALA A 69 3.04 18.03 -2.83
N GLN A 70 2.98 19.33 -3.13
CA GLN A 70 4.15 20.13 -3.54
C GLN A 70 5.20 20.16 -2.44
N GLN A 71 4.79 20.22 -1.17
CA GLN A 71 5.71 20.18 -0.04
C GLN A 71 6.39 18.81 0.07
N ILE A 72 5.65 17.70 -0.14
CA ILE A 72 6.20 16.35 -0.20
C ILE A 72 7.24 16.23 -1.32
N GLU A 73 6.92 16.70 -2.52
CA GLU A 73 7.83 16.70 -3.67
C GLU A 73 9.11 17.48 -3.37
N ALA A 74 8.98 18.69 -2.80
CA ALA A 74 10.13 19.52 -2.42
C ALA A 74 11.01 18.84 -1.37
N GLN A 75 10.42 18.20 -0.36
CA GLN A 75 11.16 17.48 0.67
C GLN A 75 11.89 16.25 0.10
N LEU A 76 11.26 15.49 -0.81
CA LEU A 76 11.89 14.35 -1.50
C LEU A 76 13.10 14.83 -2.32
N LEU A 77 12.95 15.91 -3.09
CA LEU A 77 14.04 16.49 -3.88
C LEU A 77 15.18 17.02 -3.00
N ALA A 78 14.86 17.67 -1.89
CA ALA A 78 15.87 18.12 -0.91
C ALA A 78 16.66 16.94 -0.31
N CYS A 79 16.01 15.77 -0.15
CA CYS A 79 16.64 14.53 0.25
C CYS A 79 17.34 13.77 -0.91
N GLY A 80 17.36 14.30 -2.14
CA GLY A 80 17.94 13.63 -3.30
C GLY A 80 17.17 12.41 -3.80
N LEU A 81 15.93 12.19 -3.32
CA LEU A 81 15.07 11.09 -3.70
C LEU A 81 14.27 11.44 -4.96
N GLN A 82 14.94 11.39 -6.11
CA GLN A 82 14.33 11.70 -7.40
C GLN A 82 13.58 10.50 -7.96
N TRP A 83 12.38 10.75 -8.51
CA TRP A 83 11.54 9.79 -9.21
C TRP A 83 11.81 9.83 -10.72
N ASP A 84 11.46 8.75 -11.41
CA ASP A 84 11.89 8.54 -12.80
C ASP A 84 10.83 8.90 -13.85
N GLU A 85 9.56 9.11 -13.48
CA GLU A 85 8.47 9.48 -14.39
C GLU A 85 7.60 10.56 -13.76
N GLU A 86 6.76 11.25 -14.54
CA GLU A 86 5.78 12.23 -14.03
C GLU A 86 4.92 11.64 -12.90
N PRO A 87 4.74 12.37 -11.79
CA PRO A 87 3.93 11.90 -10.67
C PRO A 87 2.49 11.61 -11.07
N MET A 88 2.00 10.42 -10.73
CA MET A 88 0.60 10.08 -10.92
C MET A 88 -0.24 10.64 -9.77
N TRP A 89 -1.43 11.18 -10.11
CA TRP A 89 -2.40 11.72 -9.15
C TRP A 89 -3.67 10.87 -9.17
N GLN A 90 -4.07 10.31 -8.04
CA GLN A 90 -5.24 9.42 -7.95
C GLN A 90 -6.55 10.16 -8.22
N SER A 91 -6.66 11.44 -7.87
CA SER A 91 -7.83 12.27 -8.18
C SER A 91 -8.14 12.37 -9.68
N LYS A 92 -7.14 12.15 -10.54
CA LYS A 92 -7.28 12.17 -12.01
C LYS A 92 -7.59 10.78 -12.60
N ARG A 93 -7.85 9.77 -11.77
CA ARG A 93 -7.90 8.36 -12.16
C ARG A 93 -9.29 7.73 -12.06
N GLN A 94 -10.33 8.53 -11.83
CA GLN A 94 -11.70 8.07 -11.59
C GLN A 94 -12.21 7.11 -12.68
N GLU A 95 -11.88 7.35 -13.95
CA GLU A 95 -12.29 6.49 -15.07
C GLU A 95 -11.67 5.10 -14.99
N SER A 96 -10.39 4.98 -14.64
CA SER A 96 -9.71 3.69 -14.45
C SER A 96 -10.34 2.90 -13.31
N TYR A 97 -10.65 3.56 -12.19
CA TYR A 97 -11.30 2.89 -11.05
C TYR A 97 -12.73 2.47 -11.41
N GLN A 98 -13.47 3.31 -12.12
CA GLN A 98 -14.82 2.98 -12.58
C GLN A 98 -14.81 1.79 -13.54
N LYS A 99 -13.82 1.71 -14.44
CA LYS A 99 -13.66 0.58 -15.36
C LYS A 99 -13.43 -0.73 -14.62
N ALA A 100 -12.49 -0.75 -13.67
CA ALA A 100 -12.21 -1.93 -12.86
C ALA A 100 -13.42 -2.31 -11.98
N PHE A 101 -14.11 -1.33 -11.43
CA PHE A 101 -15.33 -1.52 -10.66
C PHE A 101 -16.46 -2.13 -11.49
N ASN A 102 -16.68 -1.65 -12.72
CA ASN A 102 -17.68 -2.18 -13.64
C ASN A 102 -17.37 -3.63 -14.03
N GLN A 103 -16.10 -3.95 -14.29
CA GLN A 103 -15.67 -5.31 -14.54
C GLN A 103 -16.11 -6.24 -13.39
N LEU A 104 -15.83 -5.86 -12.15
CA LEU A 104 -16.22 -6.66 -10.98
C LEU A 104 -17.74 -6.78 -10.81
N ILE A 105 -18.54 -5.78 -11.23
CA ILE A 105 -20.01 -5.88 -11.28
C ILE A 105 -20.44 -6.88 -12.34
N GLU A 106 -19.89 -6.80 -13.55
CA GLU A 106 -20.22 -7.68 -14.67
C GLU A 106 -19.92 -9.14 -14.35
N GLU A 107 -18.82 -9.38 -13.66
CA GLU A 107 -18.38 -10.70 -13.17
C GLU A 107 -19.17 -11.18 -11.94
N GLY A 108 -20.11 -10.36 -11.43
CA GLY A 108 -20.95 -10.73 -10.28
C GLY A 108 -20.20 -10.80 -8.94
N GLN A 109 -19.06 -10.12 -8.83
CA GLN A 109 -18.22 -10.12 -7.63
C GLN A 109 -18.68 -9.11 -6.57
N LEU A 110 -19.50 -8.12 -6.95
CA LEU A 110 -19.92 -7.03 -6.08
C LEU A 110 -21.40 -7.08 -5.71
N TYR A 111 -21.71 -6.48 -4.57
CA TYR A 111 -23.09 -6.26 -4.14
C TYR A 111 -23.24 -4.94 -3.36
N PRO A 112 -24.45 -4.31 -3.44
CA PRO A 112 -24.74 -3.09 -2.70
C PRO A 112 -25.01 -3.36 -1.22
N CYS A 113 -24.49 -2.48 -0.35
CA CYS A 113 -24.59 -2.62 1.11
C CYS A 113 -24.87 -1.26 1.77
N ASN A 114 -25.97 -1.21 2.53
CA ASN A 114 -26.41 -0.03 3.28
C ASN A 114 -26.11 -0.13 4.79
N CYS A 115 -25.30 -1.13 5.21
CA CYS A 115 -24.96 -1.32 6.63
C CYS A 115 -24.00 -0.22 7.11
N SER A 116 -24.41 0.52 8.13
CA SER A 116 -23.52 1.41 8.89
C SER A 116 -22.57 0.59 9.79
N ARG A 117 -21.49 1.22 10.29
CA ARG A 117 -20.60 0.58 11.28
C ARG A 117 -21.38 0.13 12.52
N GLN A 118 -22.35 0.93 12.97
CA GLN A 118 -23.21 0.60 14.11
C GLN A 118 -24.10 -0.61 13.83
N THR A 119 -24.67 -0.71 12.61
CA THR A 119 -25.49 -1.87 12.23
C THR A 119 -24.65 -3.14 12.20
N ILE A 120 -23.41 -3.07 11.69
CA ILE A 120 -22.47 -4.21 11.67
C ILE A 120 -22.16 -4.65 13.11
N ALA A 121 -21.81 -3.71 14.01
CA ALA A 121 -21.51 -4.01 15.41
C ALA A 121 -22.67 -4.69 16.11
N LYS A 122 -23.92 -4.19 15.96
CA LYS A 122 -25.13 -4.84 16.53
C LYS A 122 -25.38 -6.24 15.96
N THR A 123 -25.08 -6.46 14.67
CA THR A 123 -25.23 -7.80 14.08
C THR A 123 -24.20 -8.78 14.65
N LEU A 124 -22.94 -8.34 14.84
CA LEU A 124 -21.90 -9.16 15.46
C LEU A 124 -22.25 -9.50 16.92
N GLU A 125 -22.73 -8.52 17.70
CA GLU A 125 -23.20 -8.73 19.07
C GLU A 125 -24.35 -9.77 19.12
N ALA A 126 -25.33 -9.66 18.22
CA ALA A 126 -26.43 -10.64 18.12
C ALA A 126 -25.96 -12.05 17.73
N LEU A 127 -24.81 -12.18 17.07
CA LEU A 127 -24.15 -13.44 16.76
C LEU A 127 -23.24 -13.94 17.90
N GLY A 128 -23.16 -13.24 19.03
CA GLY A 128 -22.30 -13.58 20.16
C GLY A 128 -20.82 -13.31 19.91
N ILE A 129 -20.49 -12.44 18.93
CA ILE A 129 -19.11 -12.06 18.61
C ILE A 129 -18.78 -10.77 19.36
N GLU A 130 -17.87 -10.86 20.31
CA GLU A 130 -17.36 -9.71 21.04
C GLU A 130 -16.49 -8.85 20.11
N THR A 131 -16.67 -7.53 20.18
CA THR A 131 -15.89 -6.57 19.42
C THR A 131 -15.23 -5.56 20.36
N GLU A 132 -13.93 -5.36 20.20
CA GLU A 132 -13.22 -4.35 20.97
C GLU A 132 -13.46 -2.94 20.40
N ARG A 133 -13.36 -1.93 21.28
CA ARG A 133 -13.40 -0.53 20.85
C ARG A 133 -12.17 -0.25 19.98
N HIS A 134 -12.39 0.37 18.82
CA HIS A 134 -11.37 0.73 17.83
C HIS A 134 -10.84 -0.41 16.92
N GLN A 135 -11.31 -1.65 17.09
CA GLN A 135 -10.99 -2.74 16.19
C GLN A 135 -11.77 -2.62 14.86
N ASP A 136 -11.16 -3.05 13.76
CA ASP A 136 -11.86 -3.21 12.49
C ASP A 136 -12.89 -4.33 12.61
N LEU A 137 -14.16 -3.99 12.30
CA LEU A 137 -15.25 -4.96 12.38
C LEU A 137 -15.23 -5.88 11.17
N VAL A 138 -15.16 -7.18 11.41
CA VAL A 138 -15.34 -8.20 10.38
C VAL A 138 -16.78 -8.16 9.87
N TYR A 139 -16.98 -7.91 8.59
CA TYR A 139 -18.32 -7.77 8.05
C TYR A 139 -19.03 -9.13 7.97
N PRO A 140 -20.22 -9.31 8.61
CA PRO A 140 -20.88 -10.61 8.72
C PRO A 140 -21.64 -11.06 7.46
N GLY A 141 -21.57 -10.31 6.35
CA GLY A 141 -22.23 -10.71 5.11
C GLY A 141 -23.73 -10.38 5.01
N SER A 142 -24.27 -9.53 5.89
CA SER A 142 -25.74 -9.25 6.01
C SER A 142 -26.43 -8.87 4.70
N CYS A 143 -25.71 -8.20 3.77
CA CYS A 143 -26.26 -7.82 2.47
C CYS A 143 -25.85 -8.77 1.32
N ARG A 144 -25.13 -9.84 1.59
CA ARG A 144 -24.60 -10.75 0.55
C ARG A 144 -25.70 -11.38 -0.34
N GLY A 145 -26.92 -11.52 0.16
CA GLY A 145 -28.08 -11.94 -0.65
C GLY A 145 -28.44 -11.01 -1.82
N LYS A 146 -27.81 -9.83 -1.88
CA LYS A 146 -27.93 -8.87 -3.01
C LYS A 146 -26.84 -9.06 -4.08
N LEU A 147 -26.00 -10.08 -3.97
CA LEU A 147 -24.93 -10.35 -4.93
C LEU A 147 -25.46 -10.43 -6.36
N GLY A 148 -24.75 -9.78 -7.30
CA GLY A 148 -25.17 -9.73 -8.71
C GLY A 148 -26.27 -8.71 -9.03
N ARG A 149 -26.82 -7.98 -8.05
CA ARG A 149 -27.71 -6.86 -8.34
C ARG A 149 -26.93 -5.69 -8.92
N LYS A 150 -27.44 -5.14 -10.05
CA LYS A 150 -26.80 -4.02 -10.76
C LYS A 150 -27.43 -2.65 -10.45
N ASN A 151 -28.58 -2.64 -9.75
CA ASN A 151 -29.30 -1.41 -9.47
C ASN A 151 -28.68 -0.69 -8.27
N GLU A 152 -28.31 0.56 -8.50
CA GLU A 152 -27.79 1.46 -7.49
C GLU A 152 -28.93 2.23 -6.84
N GLU A 153 -29.04 2.13 -5.51
CA GLU A 153 -29.76 3.12 -4.73
C GLU A 153 -28.80 4.27 -4.38
N PRO A 154 -29.26 5.51 -4.32
CA PRO A 154 -28.44 6.62 -3.86
C PRO A 154 -27.80 6.33 -2.50
N SER A 155 -26.55 6.76 -2.31
CA SER A 155 -25.80 6.60 -1.05
C SER A 155 -25.58 5.15 -0.62
N THR A 156 -25.34 4.24 -1.56
CA THR A 156 -25.04 2.83 -1.30
C THR A 156 -23.56 2.55 -1.43
N ALA A 157 -22.97 1.93 -0.39
CA ALA A 157 -21.62 1.37 -0.48
C ALA A 157 -21.63 0.04 -1.25
N TRP A 158 -20.52 -0.29 -1.89
CA TRP A 158 -20.37 -1.54 -2.63
C TRP A 158 -19.26 -2.39 -2.04
N ARG A 159 -19.56 -3.65 -1.78
CA ARG A 159 -18.62 -4.62 -1.22
C ARG A 159 -18.30 -5.70 -2.22
N ILE A 160 -17.03 -6.15 -2.16
CA ILE A 160 -16.62 -7.38 -2.85
C ILE A 160 -16.97 -8.59 -1.99
N ALA A 161 -17.53 -9.62 -2.62
CA ALA A 161 -17.85 -10.87 -1.97
C ALA A 161 -16.63 -11.79 -1.94
N LEU A 162 -16.22 -12.22 -0.75
CA LEU A 162 -15.16 -13.22 -0.61
C LEU A 162 -15.72 -14.63 -0.85
N PRO A 163 -14.97 -15.57 -1.44
CA PRO A 163 -15.36 -16.99 -1.46
C PRO A 163 -15.44 -17.56 -0.04
N LYS A 164 -16.10 -18.71 0.15
CA LYS A 164 -16.31 -19.32 1.48
C LYS A 164 -15.01 -19.57 2.26
N HIS A 165 -13.92 -19.85 1.56
CA HIS A 165 -12.60 -20.05 2.12
C HIS A 165 -11.62 -19.16 1.35
N CYS A 166 -11.17 -18.09 1.99
CA CYS A 166 -10.27 -17.10 1.39
C CYS A 166 -9.07 -16.86 2.30
N ALA A 167 -8.19 -17.83 2.38
CA ALA A 167 -6.85 -17.65 2.93
C ALA A 167 -5.92 -17.21 1.81
N ILE A 168 -5.21 -16.11 2.05
CA ILE A 168 -4.20 -15.56 1.14
C ILE A 168 -2.84 -15.74 1.77
N GLU A 169 -1.99 -16.44 1.05
CA GLU A 169 -0.61 -16.72 1.40
C GLU A 169 0.32 -15.90 0.49
N PHE A 170 1.37 -15.35 1.04
CA PHE A 170 2.40 -14.64 0.29
C PHE A 170 3.72 -14.61 1.06
N GLU A 171 4.82 -14.45 0.33
CA GLU A 171 6.15 -14.24 0.90
C GLU A 171 6.41 -12.74 1.00
N ASP A 172 6.81 -12.26 2.18
CA ASP A 172 7.29 -10.91 2.38
C ASP A 172 8.81 -10.93 2.54
N ARG A 173 9.52 -10.13 1.76
CA ARG A 173 10.99 -10.17 1.71
C ARG A 173 11.67 -9.80 3.05
N ALA A 174 10.97 -9.09 3.94
CA ALA A 174 11.48 -8.73 5.26
C ALA A 174 10.91 -9.57 6.39
N LEU A 175 9.67 -10.04 6.27
CA LEU A 175 8.93 -10.72 7.34
C LEU A 175 8.76 -12.23 7.10
N GLY A 176 9.18 -12.74 5.93
CA GLY A 176 9.02 -14.14 5.53
C GLY A 176 7.56 -14.49 5.20
N TYR A 177 7.23 -15.76 5.31
CA TYR A 177 5.91 -16.28 4.98
C TYR A 177 4.80 -15.66 5.82
N GLN A 178 3.76 -15.20 5.11
CA GLN A 178 2.56 -14.56 5.68
C GLN A 178 1.32 -15.30 5.19
N ILE A 179 0.33 -15.42 6.09
CA ILE A 179 -0.99 -15.95 5.77
C ILE A 179 -2.06 -15.10 6.45
N GLN A 180 -3.13 -14.79 5.73
CA GLN A 180 -4.28 -14.09 6.30
C GLN A 180 -5.58 -14.73 5.82
N ASN A 181 -6.46 -15.08 6.75
CA ASN A 181 -7.80 -15.58 6.46
C ASN A 181 -8.78 -14.39 6.34
N LEU A 182 -9.04 -13.96 5.11
CA LEU A 182 -9.88 -12.78 4.86
C LEU A 182 -11.33 -12.94 5.38
N ASN A 183 -11.88 -14.16 5.41
CA ASN A 183 -13.23 -14.37 5.93
C ASN A 183 -13.32 -14.14 7.43
N GLN A 184 -12.27 -14.47 8.18
CA GLN A 184 -12.24 -14.38 9.65
C GLN A 184 -11.75 -13.03 10.14
N GLU A 185 -10.85 -12.40 9.40
CA GLU A 185 -10.14 -11.20 9.85
C GLU A 185 -10.66 -9.90 9.22
N VAL A 186 -11.37 -9.99 8.08
CA VAL A 186 -11.79 -8.80 7.31
C VAL A 186 -13.27 -8.86 6.94
N GLY A 187 -13.76 -10.00 6.43
CA GLY A 187 -15.06 -10.13 5.78
C GLY A 187 -15.10 -9.45 4.41
N ASP A 188 -16.28 -9.38 3.82
CA ASP A 188 -16.49 -8.68 2.56
C ASP A 188 -16.20 -7.18 2.73
N PHE A 189 -15.26 -6.65 1.98
CA PHE A 189 -14.78 -5.27 2.18
C PHE A 189 -15.26 -4.30 1.11
N VAL A 190 -15.33 -3.03 1.48
CA VAL A 190 -15.87 -1.96 0.62
C VAL A 190 -14.85 -1.58 -0.46
N LEU A 191 -15.31 -1.45 -1.71
CA LEU A 191 -14.56 -0.92 -2.83
C LEU A 191 -15.03 0.47 -3.27
N ARG A 192 -16.33 0.78 -3.11
CA ARG A 192 -16.89 2.12 -3.30
C ARG A 192 -17.72 2.49 -2.08
N ARG A 193 -17.47 3.65 -1.52
CA ARG A 193 -18.16 4.20 -0.35
C ARG A 193 -19.54 4.71 -0.74
N SER A 194 -20.40 4.94 0.26
CA SER A 194 -21.75 5.49 0.06
C SER A 194 -21.76 6.93 -0.44
N ASP A 195 -20.66 7.67 -0.30
CA ASP A 195 -20.45 9.01 -0.88
C ASP A 195 -19.93 8.96 -2.34
N GLY A 196 -19.80 7.77 -2.92
CA GLY A 196 -19.35 7.54 -4.29
C GLY A 196 -17.84 7.44 -4.47
N LEU A 197 -17.03 7.73 -3.45
CA LEU A 197 -15.57 7.64 -3.55
C LEU A 197 -15.10 6.19 -3.56
N PHE A 198 -14.16 5.88 -4.43
CA PHE A 198 -13.47 4.60 -4.43
C PHE A 198 -12.54 4.49 -3.22
N THR A 199 -12.40 3.28 -2.70
CA THR A 199 -11.52 3.06 -1.54
C THR A 199 -10.07 2.91 -1.96
N TYR A 200 -9.18 3.13 -1.00
CA TYR A 200 -7.74 2.86 -1.12
C TYR A 200 -7.45 1.47 -1.71
N GLN A 201 -8.20 0.44 -1.31
CA GLN A 201 -7.97 -0.94 -1.75
C GLN A 201 -8.12 -1.09 -3.28
N LEU A 202 -9.15 -0.48 -3.86
CA LEU A 202 -9.35 -0.54 -5.32
C LEU A 202 -8.34 0.35 -6.04
N ALA A 203 -8.17 1.59 -5.57
CA ALA A 203 -7.32 2.57 -6.24
C ALA A 203 -5.87 2.10 -6.34
N VAL A 204 -5.27 1.63 -5.23
CA VAL A 204 -3.87 1.18 -5.23
C VAL A 204 -3.64 -0.04 -6.12
N VAL A 205 -4.59 -0.98 -6.16
CA VAL A 205 -4.47 -2.19 -6.99
C VAL A 205 -4.54 -1.87 -8.48
N VAL A 206 -5.46 -0.98 -8.87
CA VAL A 206 -5.59 -0.53 -10.26
C VAL A 206 -4.35 0.25 -10.69
N ASP A 207 -3.89 1.18 -9.86
CA ASP A 207 -2.74 2.02 -10.20
C ASP A 207 -1.43 1.24 -10.23
N ASP A 208 -1.20 0.32 -9.28
CA ASP A 208 -0.01 -0.54 -9.30
C ASP A 208 0.03 -1.40 -10.57
N ALA A 209 -1.12 -1.91 -11.02
CA ALA A 209 -1.21 -2.68 -12.26
C ALA A 209 -0.94 -1.81 -13.50
N GLU A 210 -1.57 -0.64 -13.61
CA GLU A 210 -1.41 0.24 -14.77
C GLU A 210 -0.02 0.88 -14.84
N GLN A 211 0.61 1.19 -13.70
CA GLN A 211 2.01 1.64 -13.66
C GLN A 211 3.00 0.48 -13.85
N GLY A 212 2.54 -0.77 -13.92
CA GLY A 212 3.39 -1.95 -14.07
C GLY A 212 4.31 -2.18 -12.86
N ILE A 213 3.84 -1.85 -11.65
CA ILE A 213 4.60 -2.02 -10.41
C ILE A 213 4.90 -3.50 -10.19
N THR A 214 6.16 -3.81 -9.97
CA THR A 214 6.66 -5.17 -9.73
C THR A 214 7.01 -5.40 -8.26
N HIS A 215 7.32 -4.33 -7.52
CA HIS A 215 7.75 -4.41 -6.12
C HIS A 215 7.08 -3.30 -5.29
N VAL A 216 6.53 -3.71 -4.16
CA VAL A 216 5.85 -2.82 -3.20
C VAL A 216 6.63 -2.81 -1.90
N VAL A 217 7.41 -1.74 -1.70
CA VAL A 217 8.11 -1.47 -0.42
C VAL A 217 7.32 -0.41 0.33
N ARG A 218 6.89 -0.70 1.57
CA ARG A 218 6.03 0.18 2.36
C ARG A 218 6.09 -0.14 3.86
N GLY A 219 5.53 0.71 4.70
CA GLY A 219 5.48 0.48 6.15
C GLY A 219 4.66 -0.76 6.55
N LYS A 220 5.10 -1.45 7.60
CA LYS A 220 4.43 -2.65 8.16
C LYS A 220 2.98 -2.40 8.61
N ASP A 221 2.59 -1.16 8.88
CA ASP A 221 1.19 -0.79 9.19
C ASP A 221 0.21 -1.12 8.06
N LEU A 222 0.70 -1.28 6.84
CA LEU A 222 -0.09 -1.68 5.69
C LEU A 222 -0.07 -3.21 5.42
N LEU A 223 0.61 -3.99 6.27
CA LEU A 223 0.69 -5.45 6.11
C LEU A 223 -0.70 -6.09 6.04
N SER A 224 -1.61 -5.71 6.94
CA SER A 224 -2.99 -6.21 6.98
C SER A 224 -3.82 -5.88 5.72
N ASN A 225 -3.36 -4.94 4.89
CA ASN A 225 -4.01 -4.62 3.61
C ASN A 225 -3.54 -5.54 2.46
N THR A 226 -2.39 -6.20 2.61
CA THR A 226 -1.72 -6.94 1.53
C THR A 226 -2.58 -8.07 1.01
N ALA A 227 -3.15 -8.88 1.88
CA ALA A 227 -4.01 -10.00 1.47
C ALA A 227 -5.26 -9.53 0.71
N ARG A 228 -5.89 -8.41 1.14
CA ARG A 228 -7.02 -7.78 0.41
C ARG A 228 -6.62 -7.36 -0.99
N GLN A 229 -5.44 -6.77 -1.13
CA GLN A 229 -4.90 -6.30 -2.42
C GLN A 229 -4.54 -7.47 -3.33
N ILE A 230 -3.90 -8.52 -2.79
CA ILE A 230 -3.61 -9.75 -3.55
C ILE A 230 -4.92 -10.42 -4.02
N TYR A 231 -5.95 -10.46 -3.19
CA TYR A 231 -7.25 -10.97 -3.60
C TYR A 231 -7.85 -10.14 -4.75
N LEU A 232 -7.81 -8.79 -4.65
CA LEU A 232 -8.28 -7.92 -5.73
C LEU A 232 -7.47 -8.08 -7.01
N GLN A 233 -6.15 -8.20 -6.92
CA GLN A 233 -5.29 -8.48 -8.08
C GLN A 233 -5.71 -9.76 -8.79
N LYS A 234 -5.98 -10.83 -8.02
CA LYS A 234 -6.43 -12.13 -8.57
C LYS A 234 -7.76 -12.01 -9.31
N VAL A 235 -8.76 -11.36 -8.71
CA VAL A 235 -10.09 -11.24 -9.34
C VAL A 235 -10.14 -10.24 -10.49
N LEU A 236 -9.24 -9.25 -10.53
CA LEU A 236 -9.07 -8.33 -11.65
C LEU A 236 -8.08 -8.84 -12.72
N HIS A 237 -7.52 -10.03 -12.52
CA HIS A 237 -6.50 -10.63 -13.40
C HIS A 237 -5.24 -9.76 -13.56
N TYR A 238 -4.87 -9.02 -12.52
CA TYR A 238 -3.65 -8.22 -12.47
C TYR A 238 -2.48 -9.02 -11.90
N PRO A 239 -1.25 -8.70 -12.27
CA PRO A 239 -0.09 -9.33 -11.68
C PRO A 239 0.05 -8.94 -10.20
N THR A 240 0.49 -9.89 -9.38
CA THR A 240 0.83 -9.63 -7.98
C THR A 240 2.29 -9.19 -7.89
N PRO A 241 2.60 -8.01 -7.30
CA PRO A 241 3.96 -7.57 -7.05
C PRO A 241 4.60 -8.34 -5.90
N GLU A 242 5.92 -8.27 -5.78
CA GLU A 242 6.65 -8.68 -4.58
C GLU A 242 6.48 -7.64 -3.48
N TYR A 243 6.42 -8.10 -2.21
CA TYR A 243 6.22 -7.23 -1.06
C TYR A 243 7.42 -7.21 -0.13
N LEU A 244 7.71 -6.03 0.42
CA LEU A 244 8.66 -5.82 1.50
C LEU A 244 8.08 -4.79 2.48
N HIS A 245 7.74 -5.24 3.70
CA HIS A 245 7.20 -4.37 4.73
C HIS A 245 8.29 -3.91 5.70
N LEU A 246 8.47 -2.58 5.75
CA LEU A 246 9.49 -1.89 6.53
C LEU A 246 9.05 -1.76 8.00
N PRO A 247 10.00 -1.71 8.95
CA PRO A 247 9.69 -1.46 10.36
C PRO A 247 9.02 -0.11 10.54
N LEU A 248 8.14 -0.01 11.56
CA LEU A 248 7.48 1.25 11.93
C LEU A 248 8.44 2.13 12.73
N VAL A 249 8.35 3.42 12.52
CA VAL A 249 8.95 4.40 13.42
C VAL A 249 7.98 4.61 14.57
N LEU A 250 8.44 4.28 15.79
CA LEU A 250 7.68 4.42 17.01
C LEU A 250 8.15 5.68 17.77
N ASP A 251 7.27 6.26 18.57
CA ASP A 251 7.63 7.30 19.53
C ASP A 251 8.22 6.69 20.82
N GLU A 252 8.51 7.54 21.79
CA GLU A 252 9.05 7.13 23.10
C GLU A 252 8.09 6.26 23.92
N PHE A 253 6.79 6.23 23.58
CA PHE A 253 5.76 5.42 24.21
C PHE A 253 5.51 4.10 23.46
N GLY A 254 6.23 3.86 22.35
CA GLY A 254 6.03 2.69 21.49
C GLY A 254 4.83 2.79 20.54
N GLU A 255 4.22 3.98 20.45
CA GLU A 255 3.11 4.25 19.52
C GLU A 255 3.67 4.61 18.14
N LYS A 256 2.92 4.24 17.09
CA LYS A 256 3.31 4.56 15.72
C LYS A 256 3.33 6.08 15.52
N LEU A 257 4.48 6.62 15.07
CA LEU A 257 4.55 7.99 14.58
C LEU A 257 3.67 8.17 13.35
N SER A 258 2.61 8.95 13.50
CA SER A 258 1.68 9.26 12.43
C SER A 258 1.33 10.74 12.45
N LYS A 259 0.74 11.24 11.34
CA LYS A 259 0.21 12.62 11.31
C LYS A 259 -0.89 12.87 12.37
N GLN A 260 -1.58 11.83 12.83
CA GLN A 260 -2.59 11.92 13.88
C GLN A 260 -1.98 12.09 15.29
N THR A 261 -0.74 11.59 15.49
CA THR A 261 0.01 11.73 16.73
C THR A 261 0.92 12.97 16.75
N LEU A 262 0.62 13.99 15.91
CA LEU A 262 1.39 15.25 15.80
C LEU A 262 2.87 15.02 15.45
N ALA A 263 3.19 13.98 14.67
CA ALA A 263 4.56 13.77 14.22
C ALA A 263 5.07 15.01 13.47
N ASN A 264 6.18 15.57 13.95
CA ASN A 264 6.80 16.74 13.36
C ASN A 264 7.20 16.45 11.89
N ALA A 265 7.07 17.47 11.05
CA ALA A 265 7.63 17.44 9.72
C ALA A 265 9.16 17.20 9.80
N ILE A 266 9.70 16.46 8.82
CA ILE A 266 11.16 16.40 8.68
C ILE A 266 11.70 17.79 8.31
N ASP A 267 12.83 18.14 8.88
CA ASP A 267 13.54 19.36 8.49
C ASP A 267 14.41 19.07 7.25
N THR A 268 14.21 19.85 6.22
CA THR A 268 14.99 19.81 4.96
C THR A 268 15.39 21.23 4.53
N SER A 269 15.46 22.17 5.50
CA SER A 269 15.73 23.58 5.26
C SER A 269 17.12 23.81 4.69
N THR A 270 18.07 22.98 5.10
CA THR A 270 19.44 22.97 4.57
C THR A 270 19.85 21.57 4.11
N PRO A 271 20.88 21.43 3.26
CA PRO A 271 21.42 20.11 2.90
C PRO A 271 21.88 19.28 4.13
N ALA A 272 22.35 19.95 5.18
CA ALA A 272 22.75 19.26 6.41
C ALA A 272 21.56 18.72 7.19
N ASP A 273 20.44 19.46 7.26
CA ASP A 273 19.21 18.97 7.88
C ASP A 273 18.60 17.80 7.12
N ALA A 274 18.56 17.88 5.79
CA ALA A 274 18.10 16.80 4.93
C ALA A 274 18.97 15.54 5.09
N LEU A 275 20.29 15.68 5.17
CA LEU A 275 21.23 14.57 5.41
C LEU A 275 20.98 13.94 6.79
N ASN A 276 20.83 14.75 7.84
CA ASN A 276 20.52 14.26 9.18
C ASN A 276 19.18 13.48 9.21
N ALA A 277 18.15 13.97 8.53
CA ALA A 277 16.87 13.25 8.41
C ALA A 277 17.04 11.89 7.70
N LEU A 278 17.84 11.84 6.64
CA LEU A 278 18.17 10.59 5.93
C LEU A 278 18.97 9.62 6.78
N GLU A 279 19.94 10.09 7.56
CA GLU A 279 20.72 9.26 8.49
C GLU A 279 19.82 8.63 9.57
N GLN A 280 18.89 9.42 10.12
CA GLN A 280 17.89 8.91 11.06
C GLN A 280 17.00 7.84 10.40
N ALA A 281 16.53 8.09 9.19
CA ALA A 281 15.72 7.13 8.44
C ALA A 281 16.51 5.84 8.14
N ALA A 282 17.78 5.94 7.75
CA ALA A 282 18.65 4.80 7.51
C ALA A 282 18.89 3.98 8.79
N ASN A 283 19.02 4.63 9.94
CA ASN A 283 19.14 3.96 11.23
C ASN A 283 17.89 3.11 11.54
N HIS A 284 16.67 3.64 11.28
CA HIS A 284 15.42 2.89 11.42
C HIS A 284 15.31 1.72 10.43
N LEU A 285 15.88 1.86 9.25
CA LEU A 285 15.96 0.77 8.26
C LEU A 285 17.01 -0.29 8.60
N GLY A 286 17.74 -0.14 9.72
CA GLY A 286 18.78 -1.07 10.14
C GLY A 286 20.08 -0.93 9.35
N LEU A 287 20.37 0.26 8.83
CA LEU A 287 21.61 0.64 8.14
C LEU A 287 22.51 1.49 9.06
N GLN A 288 22.65 1.08 10.32
CA GLN A 288 23.34 1.88 11.37
C GLN A 288 24.79 2.23 11.03
N GLU A 289 25.51 1.34 10.34
CA GLU A 289 26.90 1.60 9.94
C GLU A 289 26.98 2.76 8.95
N ILE A 290 26.02 2.86 8.03
CA ILE A 290 25.94 3.96 7.07
C ILE A 290 25.51 5.25 7.77
N ALA A 291 24.52 5.18 8.63
CA ALA A 291 24.01 6.34 9.37
C ALA A 291 25.04 6.99 10.31
N LYS A 292 26.07 6.24 10.73
CA LYS A 292 27.15 6.73 11.62
C LYS A 292 28.40 7.22 10.88
N GLN A 293 28.49 7.01 9.58
CA GLN A 293 29.62 7.49 8.78
C GLN A 293 29.45 8.98 8.50
N ALA A 294 30.55 9.72 8.47
CA ALA A 294 30.54 11.10 8.00
C ALA A 294 30.43 11.11 6.47
N HIS A 295 29.38 11.72 5.96
CA HIS A 295 29.16 11.91 4.53
C HIS A 295 29.31 13.37 4.17
N GLN A 296 29.99 13.67 3.05
CA GLN A 296 30.21 15.04 2.59
C GLN A 296 28.99 15.56 1.79
N SER A 297 28.15 14.65 1.30
CA SER A 297 26.96 15.01 0.51
C SER A 297 25.86 13.95 0.61
N ILE A 298 24.64 14.37 0.31
CA ILE A 298 23.48 13.48 0.18
C ILE A 298 23.73 12.40 -0.89
N GLY A 299 24.37 12.74 -2.00
CA GLY A 299 24.68 11.79 -3.08
C GLY A 299 25.64 10.67 -2.62
N GLU A 300 26.66 11.02 -1.84
CA GLU A 300 27.59 10.04 -1.24
C GLU A 300 26.85 9.13 -0.26
N PHE A 301 26.02 9.70 0.62
CA PHE A 301 25.18 8.93 1.54
C PHE A 301 24.27 7.94 0.81
N LEU A 302 23.50 8.40 -0.17
CA LEU A 302 22.57 7.58 -0.93
C LEU A 302 23.27 6.44 -1.68
N SER A 303 24.48 6.69 -2.22
CA SER A 303 25.29 5.68 -2.89
C SER A 303 25.74 4.60 -1.91
N ALA A 304 26.26 4.98 -0.74
CA ALA A 304 26.67 4.05 0.31
C ALA A 304 25.47 3.27 0.87
N ALA A 305 24.35 3.95 1.12
CA ALA A 305 23.12 3.33 1.60
C ALA A 305 22.55 2.30 0.60
N THR A 306 22.61 2.58 -0.71
CA THR A 306 22.16 1.63 -1.76
C THR A 306 23.00 0.35 -1.74
N VAL A 307 24.32 0.45 -1.58
CA VAL A 307 25.20 -0.72 -1.46
C VAL A 307 24.88 -1.54 -0.21
N ALA A 308 24.66 -0.86 0.92
CA ALA A 308 24.30 -1.54 2.17
C ALA A 308 22.93 -2.21 2.10
N TRP A 309 21.95 -1.55 1.48
CA TRP A 309 20.63 -2.11 1.22
C TRP A 309 20.71 -3.39 0.38
N LYS A 310 21.48 -3.34 -0.70
CA LYS A 310 21.70 -4.52 -1.55
C LYS A 310 22.25 -5.71 -0.76
N LYS A 311 23.23 -5.49 0.11
CA LYS A 311 23.78 -6.57 0.97
C LYS A 311 22.74 -7.13 1.95
N LYS A 312 21.76 -6.32 2.37
CA LYS A 312 20.76 -6.72 3.37
C LYS A 312 19.63 -7.56 2.78
N TYR A 313 19.20 -7.27 1.54
CA TYR A 313 17.97 -7.83 0.96
C TYR A 313 18.20 -8.63 -0.33
N TYR A 314 19.44 -8.78 -0.77
CA TYR A 314 19.89 -9.62 -1.87
C TYR A 314 20.84 -10.69 -1.37
#